data_0afc67b39db2a1db7916d61743875824
#
_entry.id   0afc67b39db2a1db7916d61743875824
#
_cell.length_a   1.000
_cell.length_b   1.000
_cell.length_c   1.000
_cell.angle_alpha   90.00
_cell.angle_beta   90.00
_cell.angle_gamma   90.00
#
_symmetry.space_group_name_H-M   'P 1'
#
loop_
_entity.id
_entity.type
_entity.pdbx_description
1 polymer ?
#
loop_
_entity_poly.entity_id
_entity_poly.type
_entity_poly.pdbx_seq_one_letter_code
_entity_poly.pdbx_strand_id
1 'polypeptide(L)'
;MKQQRNNKHLLPAILTVLAILSSLLGILPAGSVSAADVTAYPAQAVHFGAYTTNRNLNNAGSAANTQKAAGANSEDWRIDYVSAGVYQIVSLADGKYLTANGTACTLTAKAADSSQNWNIESVQKDFEGYDLYYKITSVSTGAALTYYQGNNTIGLTAYTGDGAQKWKLNCSGLEGYAANALANGKEKAGTIGGLLGETVFVSTADDLEKQLNTTEPKTIVITADIDMQNKSHTRIRDNKTIVGSYGNKTIYDSQFRTNDTYGAVDDNPSDNIIFRNLNMIAKNVKNRILINIWSSRQIWVDHCTFISYLPSDHTGNGQDEVGKFIWLNTPYESYLDAKDNGRSPDYITISYNTFKNRFWTVAYGTQNSETSRCRTTLMYNWWDECVRRCPQIGNGSGHIYNNYYSGDDNFLPNSCNQIISGEGSNMVSENCRFQAVSGREIIVQPDTSPYRDNGSYTAKNSSETPTKLNYTAKVTSTWNPKDNYGYTLLDAYNTRGTDTKGFCTKYAGAASSSGELK
;
A
#
# COMPACT_ATOMS: atom_id res chain seq x y z
N MET A 1 -62.92 -5.83 -52.46
CA MET A 1 -61.80 -4.98 -52.90
C MET A 1 -61.35 -4.13 -51.75
N LYS A 2 -60.20 -4.49 -51.12
CA LYS A 2 -59.45 -3.65 -50.20
C LYS A 2 -57.96 -3.91 -50.45
N GLN A 3 -57.26 -2.88 -50.90
CA GLN A 3 -55.86 -2.89 -51.22
C GLN A 3 -55.01 -3.06 -49.97
N GLN A 4 -54.14 -4.06 -49.95
CA GLN A 4 -52.98 -4.16 -49.07
C GLN A 4 -51.87 -3.28 -49.59
N ARG A 5 -51.43 -2.29 -48.84
CA ARG A 5 -50.21 -1.53 -49.10
C ARG A 5 -49.01 -2.24 -48.45
N ASN A 6 -48.05 -2.58 -49.27
CA ASN A 6 -46.75 -3.15 -48.90
C ASN A 6 -45.89 -2.12 -48.16
N ASN A 7 -45.53 -2.44 -46.91
CA ASN A 7 -44.46 -1.77 -46.16
C ASN A 7 -43.23 -2.68 -46.10
N LYS A 8 -42.50 -2.81 -47.21
CA LYS A 8 -41.30 -3.66 -47.30
C LYS A 8 -39.96 -2.93 -47.39
N HIS A 9 -39.91 -1.61 -47.16
CA HIS A 9 -38.67 -0.84 -47.42
C HIS A 9 -38.08 -0.08 -46.21
N LEU A 10 -38.62 -0.27 -44.99
CA LEU A 10 -38.11 0.42 -43.78
C LEU A 10 -37.21 -0.43 -42.86
N LEU A 11 -37.17 -1.77 -43.03
CA LEU A 11 -36.34 -2.63 -42.16
C LEU A 11 -34.85 -2.65 -42.47
N PRO A 12 -34.34 -2.51 -43.72
CA PRO A 12 -32.91 -2.57 -43.94
C PRO A 12 -32.14 -1.34 -43.45
N ALA A 13 -32.77 -0.16 -43.42
CA ALA A 13 -32.09 1.08 -43.04
C ALA A 13 -31.85 1.20 -41.53
N ILE A 14 -32.74 0.65 -40.72
CA ILE A 14 -32.65 0.65 -39.24
C ILE A 14 -31.57 -0.35 -38.77
N LEU A 15 -31.49 -1.52 -39.41
CA LEU A 15 -30.43 -2.50 -39.07
C LEU A 15 -29.03 -2.02 -39.46
N THR A 16 -28.88 -1.25 -40.51
CA THR A 16 -27.59 -0.71 -40.94
C THR A 16 -27.11 0.39 -40.00
N VAL A 17 -28.01 1.23 -39.49
CA VAL A 17 -27.66 2.26 -38.50
C VAL A 17 -27.31 1.66 -37.15
N LEU A 18 -28.00 0.59 -36.69
CA LEU A 18 -27.62 -0.13 -35.48
C LEU A 18 -26.29 -0.87 -35.61
N ALA A 19 -25.97 -1.43 -36.78
CA ALA A 19 -24.69 -2.08 -37.04
C ALA A 19 -23.51 -1.09 -37.11
N ILE A 20 -23.74 0.13 -37.57
CA ILE A 20 -22.73 1.20 -37.59
C ILE A 20 -22.54 1.78 -36.17
N LEU A 21 -23.59 1.89 -35.34
CA LEU A 21 -23.44 2.31 -33.96
C LEU A 21 -22.74 1.23 -33.09
N SER A 22 -22.95 -0.06 -33.37
CA SER A 22 -22.28 -1.14 -32.62
C SER A 22 -20.79 -1.31 -33.04
N SER A 23 -20.41 -0.92 -34.26
CA SER A 23 -19.03 -0.93 -34.69
C SER A 23 -18.23 0.33 -34.26
N LEU A 24 -18.92 1.42 -33.88
CA LEU A 24 -18.30 2.62 -33.30
C LEU A 24 -18.12 2.52 -31.77
N LEU A 25 -18.77 1.56 -31.10
CA LEU A 25 -18.57 1.27 -29.68
C LEU A 25 -17.41 0.29 -29.41
N GLY A 26 -16.75 -0.18 -30.45
CA GLY A 26 -15.66 -1.17 -30.37
C GLY A 26 -14.24 -0.63 -30.48
N ILE A 27 -14.04 0.67 -30.62
CA ILE A 27 -12.69 1.28 -30.67
C ILE A 27 -12.71 2.54 -29.81
N LEU A 28 -12.86 2.38 -28.50
CA LEU A 28 -12.26 3.33 -27.58
C LEU A 28 -10.79 2.91 -27.43
N PRO A 29 -9.83 3.80 -27.68
CA PRO A 29 -8.45 3.49 -27.35
C PRO A 29 -8.38 3.21 -25.86
N ALA A 30 -7.83 2.05 -25.49
CA ALA A 30 -7.52 1.75 -24.11
C ALA A 30 -6.71 2.92 -23.55
N GLY A 31 -7.21 3.54 -22.45
CA GLY A 31 -6.34 4.22 -21.52
C GLY A 31 -6.23 5.73 -21.56
N SER A 32 -7.28 6.50 -21.79
CA SER A 32 -7.27 7.88 -21.25
C SER A 32 -8.18 7.94 -20.03
N VAL A 33 -7.58 7.97 -18.84
CA VAL A 33 -8.30 8.26 -17.59
C VAL A 33 -8.96 9.62 -17.74
N SER A 34 -10.29 9.70 -17.68
CA SER A 34 -10.99 10.98 -17.74
C SER A 34 -10.79 11.75 -16.43
N ALA A 35 -10.95 13.07 -16.45
CA ALA A 35 -10.89 13.87 -15.21
C ALA A 35 -11.96 13.43 -14.18
N ALA A 36 -13.09 12.89 -14.62
CA ALA A 36 -14.12 12.32 -13.75
C ALA A 36 -13.64 10.99 -13.10
N ASP A 37 -12.84 10.19 -13.81
CA ASP A 37 -12.31 8.92 -13.28
C ASP A 37 -11.24 9.17 -12.21
N VAL A 38 -10.43 10.23 -12.34
CA VAL A 38 -9.37 10.58 -11.39
C VAL A 38 -9.90 11.00 -10.01
N THR A 39 -11.12 11.51 -9.93
CA THR A 39 -11.77 11.86 -8.65
C THR A 39 -12.53 10.70 -8.03
N ALA A 40 -12.69 9.58 -8.74
CA ALA A 40 -13.46 8.43 -8.29
C ALA A 40 -12.69 7.49 -7.36
N TYR A 41 -11.37 7.62 -7.24
CA TYR A 41 -10.53 6.80 -6.38
C TYR A 41 -9.35 7.61 -5.83
N PRO A 42 -8.70 7.18 -4.73
CA PRO A 42 -7.52 7.83 -4.19
C PRO A 42 -6.28 7.54 -5.05
N ALA A 43 -6.07 8.34 -6.09
CA ALA A 43 -4.86 8.27 -6.91
C ALA A 43 -3.62 8.46 -6.02
N GLN A 44 -2.57 7.68 -6.29
CA GLN A 44 -1.34 7.76 -5.50
C GLN A 44 -0.62 9.08 -5.78
N ALA A 45 -0.49 9.90 -4.73
CA ALA A 45 0.40 11.05 -4.74
C ALA A 45 1.86 10.61 -4.59
N VAL A 46 2.78 11.31 -5.25
CA VAL A 46 4.21 11.00 -5.23
C VAL A 46 5.04 12.26 -5.04
N HIS A 47 6.11 12.15 -4.27
CA HIS A 47 7.16 13.16 -4.18
C HIS A 47 8.34 12.77 -5.08
N PHE A 48 8.83 13.71 -5.85
CA PHE A 48 10.06 13.54 -6.61
C PHE A 48 11.23 14.08 -5.79
N GLY A 49 11.95 13.20 -5.10
CA GLY A 49 13.11 13.54 -4.28
C GLY A 49 14.37 13.74 -5.12
N ALA A 50 15.03 14.88 -4.99
CA ALA A 50 16.29 15.15 -5.69
C ALA A 50 17.44 14.34 -5.07
N TYR A 51 18.35 13.85 -5.91
CA TYR A 51 19.48 12.99 -5.53
C TYR A 51 20.29 13.53 -4.35
N THR A 52 20.57 12.68 -3.38
CA THR A 52 21.37 12.95 -2.16
C THR A 52 21.00 14.21 -1.38
N THR A 53 19.79 14.72 -1.56
CA THR A 53 19.30 15.90 -0.85
C THR A 53 18.01 15.56 -0.11
N ASN A 54 17.69 16.35 0.91
CA ASN A 54 16.36 16.33 1.54
C ASN A 54 15.47 17.40 0.90
N ARG A 55 15.29 17.32 -0.44
CA ARG A 55 14.49 18.29 -1.20
C ARG A 55 13.61 17.56 -2.21
N ASN A 56 12.39 18.04 -2.36
CA ASN A 56 11.41 17.54 -3.32
C ASN A 56 11.14 18.56 -4.42
N LEU A 57 10.76 18.07 -5.59
CA LEU A 57 10.12 18.87 -6.64
C LEU A 57 8.89 19.57 -6.05
N ASN A 58 8.74 20.85 -6.31
CA ASN A 58 7.73 21.69 -5.70
C ASN A 58 7.03 22.58 -6.73
N ASN A 59 5.72 22.72 -6.60
CA ASN A 59 4.93 23.71 -7.32
C ASN A 59 5.09 25.09 -6.66
N ALA A 60 5.76 26.00 -7.35
CA ALA A 60 5.95 27.39 -6.90
C ALA A 60 5.00 28.35 -7.67
N GLY A 61 3.87 27.86 -8.18
CA GLY A 61 2.82 28.65 -8.87
C GLY A 61 2.90 28.56 -10.40
N SER A 62 3.73 29.35 -11.05
CA SER A 62 3.91 29.33 -12.51
C SER A 62 5.14 28.54 -12.96
N ALA A 63 6.05 28.25 -12.04
CA ALA A 63 7.27 27.49 -12.28
C ALA A 63 7.39 26.36 -11.25
N ALA A 64 8.12 25.33 -11.59
CA ALA A 64 8.54 24.33 -10.64
C ALA A 64 9.94 24.67 -10.09
N ASN A 65 10.18 24.35 -8.82
CA ASN A 65 11.49 24.45 -8.17
C ASN A 65 11.71 23.26 -7.26
N THR A 66 12.68 23.31 -6.36
CA THR A 66 12.80 22.35 -5.26
C THR A 66 12.71 23.04 -3.93
N GLN A 67 12.05 22.40 -2.96
CA GLN A 67 12.04 22.86 -1.58
C GLN A 67 12.50 21.74 -0.62
N LYS A 68 12.87 22.13 0.60
CA LYS A 68 13.15 21.13 1.64
C LYS A 68 11.89 20.29 1.86
N ALA A 69 12.06 18.97 1.86
CA ALA A 69 10.96 18.05 2.06
C ALA A 69 10.21 18.35 3.37
N ALA A 70 8.93 18.66 3.27
CA ALA A 70 8.09 19.08 4.37
C ALA A 70 6.72 18.40 4.37
N GLY A 71 6.41 17.57 3.37
CA GLY A 71 5.09 16.96 3.17
C GLY A 71 3.99 17.98 2.87
N ALA A 72 4.35 19.07 2.20
CA ALA A 72 3.41 20.11 1.80
C ALA A 72 2.65 19.69 0.53
N ASN A 73 1.39 20.10 0.40
CA ASN A 73 0.57 19.80 -0.79
C ASN A 73 1.22 20.25 -2.11
N SER A 74 2.11 21.26 -2.07
CA SER A 74 2.88 21.71 -3.23
C SER A 74 3.97 20.74 -3.68
N GLU A 75 4.28 19.71 -2.87
CA GLU A 75 5.22 18.63 -3.20
C GLU A 75 4.51 17.39 -3.73
N ASP A 76 3.17 17.35 -3.66
CA ASP A 76 2.35 16.22 -4.11
C ASP A 76 2.09 16.30 -5.60
N TRP A 77 2.50 15.27 -6.31
CA TRP A 77 2.33 15.12 -7.75
C TRP A 77 1.60 13.83 -8.07
N ARG A 78 0.86 13.83 -9.16
CA ARG A 78 0.29 12.64 -9.77
C ARG A 78 1.04 12.34 -11.06
N ILE A 79 1.27 11.06 -11.32
CA ILE A 79 1.83 10.56 -12.59
C ILE A 79 0.69 9.93 -13.37
N ASP A 80 0.34 10.54 -14.51
CA ASP A 80 -0.69 10.02 -15.40
C ASP A 80 -0.02 9.26 -16.55
N TYR A 81 -0.35 7.98 -16.69
CA TYR A 81 0.16 7.13 -17.77
C TYR A 81 -0.42 7.56 -19.12
N VAL A 82 0.43 7.78 -20.12
CA VAL A 82 0.04 8.11 -21.49
C VAL A 82 0.24 6.91 -22.42
N SER A 83 1.42 6.31 -22.35
CA SER A 83 1.79 5.08 -23.05
C SER A 83 3.02 4.48 -22.36
N ALA A 84 3.47 3.30 -22.79
CA ALA A 84 4.63 2.65 -22.18
C ALA A 84 5.85 3.59 -22.12
N GLY A 85 6.29 3.90 -20.88
CA GLY A 85 7.42 4.79 -20.62
C GLY A 85 7.14 6.29 -20.73
N VAL A 86 5.92 6.70 -21.13
CA VAL A 86 5.53 8.11 -21.32
C VAL A 86 4.43 8.50 -20.33
N TYR A 87 4.61 9.60 -19.64
CA TYR A 87 3.73 10.05 -18.56
C TYR A 87 3.48 11.56 -18.63
N GLN A 88 2.43 12.00 -17.96
CA GLN A 88 2.22 13.41 -17.59
C GLN A 88 2.39 13.55 -16.06
N ILE A 89 3.01 14.64 -15.63
CA ILE A 89 3.28 14.93 -14.20
C ILE A 89 2.42 16.12 -13.81
N VAL A 90 1.47 15.88 -12.89
CA VAL A 90 0.42 16.84 -12.53
C VAL A 90 0.56 17.22 -11.07
N SER A 91 0.65 18.51 -10.76
CA SER A 91 0.63 19.01 -9.40
C SER A 91 -0.75 18.83 -8.78
N LEU A 92 -0.83 18.23 -7.60
CA LEU A 92 -2.09 18.08 -6.87
C LEU A 92 -2.51 19.35 -6.14
N ALA A 93 -1.61 20.34 -6.00
CA ALA A 93 -1.92 21.61 -5.36
C ALA A 93 -2.89 22.48 -6.19
N ASP A 94 -2.78 22.44 -7.54
CA ASP A 94 -3.55 23.32 -8.42
C ASP A 94 -3.96 22.69 -9.77
N GLY A 95 -3.65 21.39 -9.96
CA GLY A 95 -4.00 20.65 -11.18
C GLY A 95 -3.19 21.01 -12.43
N LYS A 96 -2.13 21.80 -12.28
CA LYS A 96 -1.26 22.16 -13.42
C LYS A 96 -0.28 21.05 -13.77
N TYR A 97 0.11 21.03 -15.03
CA TYR A 97 1.01 20.06 -15.62
C TYR A 97 2.44 20.59 -15.68
N LEU A 98 3.41 19.76 -15.30
CA LEU A 98 4.81 20.04 -15.55
C LEU A 98 5.06 20.12 -17.05
N THR A 99 5.56 21.27 -17.52
CA THR A 99 5.62 21.62 -18.95
C THR A 99 7.04 22.03 -19.31
N ALA A 100 7.57 21.39 -20.36
CA ALA A 100 8.86 21.77 -20.95
C ALA A 100 8.70 23.03 -21.81
N ASN A 101 9.50 24.07 -21.53
CA ASN A 101 9.51 25.33 -22.27
C ASN A 101 10.97 25.74 -22.55
N GLY A 102 11.52 25.28 -23.68
CA GLY A 102 12.94 25.41 -23.98
C GLY A 102 13.82 24.73 -22.93
N THR A 103 14.62 25.49 -22.22
CA THR A 103 15.46 24.99 -21.11
C THR A 103 14.80 25.14 -19.74
N ALA A 104 13.58 25.68 -19.68
CA ALA A 104 12.85 25.89 -18.44
C ALA A 104 11.77 24.82 -18.23
N CYS A 105 11.39 24.61 -16.95
CA CYS A 105 10.20 23.87 -16.54
C CYS A 105 9.17 24.83 -15.98
N THR A 106 8.00 24.89 -16.59
CA THR A 106 6.86 25.71 -16.16
C THR A 106 5.68 24.85 -15.73
N LEU A 107 4.70 25.45 -15.10
CA LEU A 107 3.45 24.82 -14.70
C LEU A 107 2.30 25.48 -15.46
N THR A 108 1.64 24.72 -16.31
CA THR A 108 0.58 25.22 -17.19
C THR A 108 -0.68 24.36 -17.11
N ALA A 109 -1.80 24.89 -17.57
CA ALA A 109 -3.00 24.10 -17.79
C ALA A 109 -2.72 22.96 -18.78
N LYS A 110 -3.57 21.94 -18.81
CA LYS A 110 -3.45 20.80 -19.73
C LYS A 110 -3.37 21.30 -21.18
N ALA A 111 -2.35 20.84 -21.89
CA ALA A 111 -2.15 21.08 -23.34
C ALA A 111 -2.30 19.78 -24.12
N ALA A 112 -2.57 19.87 -25.41
CA ALA A 112 -2.71 18.71 -26.29
C ALA A 112 -1.39 18.30 -26.97
N ASP A 113 -0.30 19.03 -26.74
CA ASP A 113 1.00 18.78 -27.35
C ASP A 113 1.94 17.94 -26.45
N SER A 114 3.10 17.59 -26.96
CA SER A 114 4.07 16.75 -26.27
C SER A 114 4.91 17.49 -25.22
N SER A 115 4.70 18.80 -25.01
CA SER A 115 5.48 19.58 -24.03
C SER A 115 5.25 19.15 -22.58
N GLN A 116 4.13 18.47 -22.33
CA GLN A 116 3.75 17.93 -21.03
C GLN A 116 4.01 16.43 -20.88
N ASN A 117 4.59 15.80 -21.90
CA ASN A 117 4.90 14.38 -21.89
C ASN A 117 6.36 14.15 -21.47
N TRP A 118 6.55 13.21 -20.57
CA TRP A 118 7.83 12.90 -19.95
C TRP A 118 8.12 11.41 -20.01
N ASN A 119 9.34 11.04 -20.37
CA ASN A 119 9.82 9.68 -20.13
C ASN A 119 10.36 9.58 -18.72
N ILE A 120 9.97 8.54 -17.98
CA ILE A 120 10.49 8.21 -16.64
C ILE A 120 11.17 6.85 -16.76
N GLU A 121 12.47 6.82 -16.58
CA GLU A 121 13.28 5.62 -16.77
C GLU A 121 14.23 5.40 -15.59
N SER A 122 14.32 4.16 -15.10
CA SER A 122 15.26 3.78 -14.04
C SER A 122 16.70 3.91 -14.55
N VAL A 123 17.55 4.55 -13.75
CA VAL A 123 18.98 4.75 -14.06
C VAL A 123 19.91 4.21 -12.98
N GLN A 124 19.36 3.85 -11.84
CA GLN A 124 20.15 3.26 -10.75
C GLN A 124 19.26 2.40 -9.86
N LYS A 125 19.73 1.20 -9.58
CA LYS A 125 19.10 0.27 -8.63
C LYS A 125 19.73 0.39 -7.25
N ASP A 126 18.97 -0.02 -6.23
CA ASP A 126 19.48 -0.21 -4.89
C ASP A 126 20.29 -1.53 -4.77
N PHE A 127 20.77 -1.83 -3.56
CA PHE A 127 21.59 -3.02 -3.32
C PHE A 127 20.78 -4.34 -3.35
N GLU A 128 19.46 -4.27 -3.32
CA GLU A 128 18.54 -5.42 -3.46
C GLU A 128 18.08 -5.62 -4.92
N GLY A 129 18.42 -4.67 -5.81
CA GLY A 129 18.08 -4.72 -7.22
C GLY A 129 16.79 -3.96 -7.62
N TYR A 130 16.16 -3.23 -6.70
CA TYR A 130 14.98 -2.40 -6.98
C TYR A 130 15.36 -1.05 -7.56
N ASP A 131 14.49 -0.47 -8.39
CA ASP A 131 14.69 0.81 -9.04
C ASP A 131 14.66 1.96 -8.02
N LEU A 132 15.81 2.60 -7.80
CA LEU A 132 16.01 3.61 -6.78
C LEU A 132 15.97 5.03 -7.32
N TYR A 133 16.65 5.26 -8.45
CA TYR A 133 16.69 6.57 -9.08
C TYR A 133 16.25 6.51 -10.54
N TYR A 134 15.56 7.55 -10.94
CA TYR A 134 15.00 7.71 -12.27
C TYR A 134 15.54 8.97 -12.93
N LYS A 135 15.76 8.92 -14.24
CA LYS A 135 15.84 10.11 -15.08
C LYS A 135 14.44 10.46 -15.58
N ILE A 136 14.16 11.74 -15.70
CA ILE A 136 12.90 12.27 -16.22
C ILE A 136 13.26 13.15 -17.42
N THR A 137 12.88 12.74 -18.62
CA THR A 137 13.24 13.46 -19.86
C THR A 137 11.99 13.94 -20.60
N SER A 138 12.01 15.18 -21.06
CA SER A 138 10.91 15.73 -21.86
C SER A 138 10.85 15.05 -23.23
N VAL A 139 9.66 14.58 -23.62
CA VAL A 139 9.42 14.00 -24.95
C VAL A 139 9.61 15.04 -26.05
N SER A 140 9.25 16.31 -25.81
CA SER A 140 9.33 17.37 -26.80
C SER A 140 10.75 17.88 -27.08
N THR A 141 11.65 17.85 -26.05
CA THR A 141 13.00 18.42 -26.19
C THR A 141 14.11 17.37 -26.06
N GLY A 142 13.82 16.17 -25.54
CA GLY A 142 14.81 15.15 -25.19
C GLY A 142 15.68 15.50 -23.98
N ALA A 143 15.50 16.67 -23.37
CA ALA A 143 16.31 17.14 -22.26
C ALA A 143 15.80 16.59 -20.92
N ALA A 144 16.75 16.37 -19.98
CA ALA A 144 16.48 15.81 -18.68
C ALA A 144 16.14 16.90 -17.64
N LEU A 145 15.19 16.60 -16.78
CA LEU A 145 14.85 17.39 -15.61
C LEU A 145 16.06 17.46 -14.69
N THR A 146 16.61 18.65 -14.49
CA THR A 146 17.88 18.91 -13.81
C THR A 146 17.68 19.83 -12.62
N TYR A 147 18.17 19.42 -11.47
CA TYR A 147 18.17 20.21 -10.23
C TYR A 147 19.44 21.04 -10.11
N TYR A 148 19.31 22.35 -9.91
CA TYR A 148 20.43 23.26 -9.67
C TYR A 148 20.55 23.60 -8.19
N GLN A 149 21.50 22.93 -7.52
CA GLN A 149 21.69 23.01 -6.07
C GLN A 149 21.99 24.45 -5.57
N GLY A 150 22.66 25.26 -6.38
CA GLY A 150 23.11 26.60 -5.96
C GLY A 150 21.97 27.61 -5.73
N ASN A 151 20.83 27.43 -6.39
CA ASN A 151 19.67 28.32 -6.29
C ASN A 151 18.34 27.61 -6.09
N ASN A 152 18.37 26.28 -5.91
CA ASN A 152 17.19 25.43 -5.72
C ASN A 152 16.17 25.47 -6.87
N THR A 153 16.60 25.85 -8.07
CA THR A 153 15.76 25.83 -9.25
C THR A 153 15.87 24.50 -10.00
N ILE A 154 14.98 24.30 -10.94
CA ILE A 154 15.04 23.19 -11.91
C ILE A 154 15.04 23.74 -13.33
N GLY A 155 15.58 22.96 -14.25
CA GLY A 155 15.58 23.26 -15.68
C GLY A 155 15.75 21.99 -16.50
N LEU A 156 15.97 22.17 -17.79
CA LEU A 156 16.15 21.09 -18.75
C LEU A 156 17.52 21.20 -19.41
N THR A 157 18.32 20.12 -19.29
CA THR A 157 19.64 20.01 -19.94
C THR A 157 19.80 18.65 -20.60
N ALA A 158 20.79 18.51 -21.48
CA ALA A 158 21.14 17.20 -22.01
C ALA A 158 21.45 16.23 -20.87
N TYR A 159 21.01 14.98 -20.99
CA TYR A 159 21.30 13.96 -19.96
C TYR A 159 22.78 13.58 -19.97
N THR A 160 23.43 13.73 -18.83
CA THR A 160 24.85 13.41 -18.62
C THR A 160 25.06 12.25 -17.65
N GLY A 161 24.01 11.84 -16.93
CA GLY A 161 24.09 10.85 -15.86
C GLY A 161 24.49 11.42 -14.49
N ASP A 162 24.64 12.74 -14.38
CA ASP A 162 24.95 13.41 -13.13
C ASP A 162 23.86 13.24 -12.08
N GLY A 163 24.24 13.33 -10.81
CA GLY A 163 23.29 13.25 -9.69
C GLY A 163 22.16 14.29 -9.78
N ALA A 164 22.46 15.48 -10.31
CA ALA A 164 21.46 16.54 -10.51
C ALA A 164 20.29 16.14 -11.43
N GLN A 165 20.40 15.05 -12.17
CA GLN A 165 19.39 14.53 -13.09
C GLN A 165 18.75 13.23 -12.60
N LYS A 166 18.99 12.86 -11.33
CA LYS A 166 18.46 11.65 -10.70
C LYS A 166 17.40 12.00 -9.67
N TRP A 167 16.25 11.36 -9.78
CA TRP A 167 15.08 11.61 -8.95
C TRP A 167 14.60 10.32 -8.30
N LYS A 168 14.22 10.38 -7.02
CA LYS A 168 13.52 9.30 -6.32
C LYS A 168 12.01 9.49 -6.48
N LEU A 169 11.30 8.38 -6.59
CA LEU A 169 9.85 8.36 -6.49
C LEU A 169 9.46 7.86 -5.10
N ASN A 170 8.83 8.72 -4.29
CA ASN A 170 8.39 8.41 -2.95
C ASN A 170 6.88 8.56 -2.87
N CYS A 171 6.14 7.47 -2.62
CA CYS A 171 4.70 7.56 -2.39
C CYS A 171 4.40 8.46 -1.18
N SER A 172 3.56 9.48 -1.37
CA SER A 172 3.11 10.34 -0.29
C SER A 172 2.30 9.54 0.74
N GLY A 173 2.54 9.79 2.03
CA GLY A 173 1.90 9.08 3.13
C GLY A 173 2.53 7.72 3.47
N LEU A 174 3.45 7.21 2.66
CA LEU A 174 4.16 5.97 2.97
C LEU A 174 5.33 6.24 3.93
N GLU A 175 5.25 5.61 5.10
CA GLU A 175 6.29 5.59 6.11
C GLU A 175 6.72 4.15 6.43
N GLY A 176 7.67 3.97 7.32
CA GLY A 176 8.10 2.66 7.77
C GLY A 176 8.99 1.92 6.78
N TYR A 177 9.06 0.62 6.94
CA TYR A 177 9.99 -0.20 6.17
C TYR A 177 9.70 -0.30 4.68
N ALA A 178 8.45 -0.11 4.25
CA ALA A 178 8.11 -0.10 2.82
C ALA A 178 8.48 1.21 2.12
N ALA A 179 8.81 2.28 2.87
CA ALA A 179 9.23 3.56 2.31
C ALA A 179 10.67 3.53 1.79
N ASN A 180 11.04 4.57 1.06
CA ASN A 180 12.43 4.83 0.72
C ASN A 180 13.22 5.11 2.02
N ALA A 181 14.25 4.33 2.29
CA ALA A 181 14.94 4.34 3.57
C ALA A 181 16.43 3.96 3.43
N LEU A 182 17.14 3.95 4.56
CA LEU A 182 18.45 3.33 4.64
C LEU A 182 18.32 1.91 5.22
N ALA A 183 18.92 0.94 4.55
CA ALA A 183 19.06 -0.40 5.08
C ALA A 183 20.53 -0.79 5.05
N ASN A 184 21.06 -1.22 6.19
CA ASN A 184 22.50 -1.53 6.34
C ASN A 184 23.42 -0.37 5.88
N GLY A 185 23.04 0.88 6.14
CA GLY A 185 23.79 2.06 5.72
C GLY A 185 23.74 2.40 4.23
N LYS A 186 22.91 1.67 3.44
CA LYS A 186 22.72 1.90 2.01
C LYS A 186 21.30 2.37 1.72
N GLU A 187 21.15 3.19 0.71
CA GLU A 187 19.82 3.61 0.25
C GLU A 187 19.03 2.44 -0.33
N LYS A 188 17.76 2.37 0.04
CA LYS A 188 16.79 1.38 -0.41
C LYS A 188 15.63 2.07 -1.11
N ALA A 189 15.17 1.49 -2.21
CA ALA A 189 13.99 1.95 -2.92
C ALA A 189 12.71 1.76 -2.07
N GLY A 190 11.77 2.69 -2.19
CA GLY A 190 10.44 2.57 -1.60
C GLY A 190 9.48 1.78 -2.49
N THR A 191 8.39 1.34 -1.89
CA THR A 191 7.28 0.71 -2.60
C THR A 191 6.53 1.76 -3.42
N ILE A 192 6.39 1.54 -4.72
CA ILE A 192 5.63 2.41 -5.63
C ILE A 192 4.47 1.68 -6.32
N GLY A 193 4.36 0.35 -6.13
CA GLY A 193 3.30 -0.45 -6.72
C GLY A 193 3.21 -0.31 -8.24
N GLY A 194 2.00 -0.10 -8.73
CA GLY A 194 1.71 0.11 -10.16
C GLY A 194 1.84 1.53 -10.65
N LEU A 195 2.52 2.43 -9.93
CA LEU A 195 2.58 3.88 -10.22
C LEU A 195 3.01 4.22 -11.66
N LEU A 196 3.94 3.46 -12.21
CA LEU A 196 4.45 3.65 -13.57
C LEU A 196 3.73 2.77 -14.62
N GLY A 197 2.57 2.22 -14.28
CA GLY A 197 1.75 1.41 -15.17
C GLY A 197 0.44 2.05 -15.57
N GLU A 198 -0.25 1.37 -16.46
CA GLU A 198 -1.61 1.73 -16.86
C GLU A 198 -2.57 1.64 -15.67
N THR A 199 -3.51 2.60 -15.59
CA THR A 199 -4.64 2.51 -14.66
C THR A 199 -5.80 1.80 -15.35
N VAL A 200 -6.27 0.69 -14.77
CA VAL A 200 -7.39 -0.11 -15.29
C VAL A 200 -8.50 -0.19 -14.25
N PHE A 201 -9.75 -0.19 -14.73
CA PHE A 201 -10.93 -0.21 -13.89
C PHE A 201 -11.60 -1.60 -13.99
N VAL A 202 -11.84 -2.24 -12.86
CA VAL A 202 -12.39 -3.60 -12.81
C VAL A 202 -13.64 -3.65 -11.93
N SER A 203 -14.59 -4.49 -12.34
CA SER A 203 -15.87 -4.67 -11.64
C SER A 203 -16.27 -6.13 -11.45
N THR A 204 -15.45 -7.08 -11.93
CA THR A 204 -15.73 -8.51 -11.84
C THR A 204 -14.53 -9.29 -11.30
N ALA A 205 -14.76 -10.48 -10.75
CA ALA A 205 -13.70 -11.36 -10.24
C ALA A 205 -12.74 -11.82 -11.36
N ASP A 206 -13.28 -12.12 -12.55
CA ASP A 206 -12.46 -12.58 -13.68
C ASP A 206 -11.55 -11.47 -14.22
N ASP A 207 -12.06 -10.23 -14.34
CA ASP A 207 -11.25 -9.10 -14.76
C ASP A 207 -10.17 -8.77 -13.73
N LEU A 208 -10.53 -8.81 -12.43
CA LEU A 208 -9.57 -8.58 -11.35
C LEU A 208 -8.44 -9.62 -11.42
N GLU A 209 -8.76 -10.90 -11.47
CA GLU A 209 -7.77 -11.97 -11.56
C GLU A 209 -6.87 -11.82 -12.80
N LYS A 210 -7.46 -11.50 -13.95
CA LYS A 210 -6.74 -11.23 -15.20
C LYS A 210 -5.74 -10.09 -15.06
N GLN A 211 -6.15 -8.94 -14.49
CA GLN A 211 -5.26 -7.78 -14.35
C GLN A 211 -4.18 -8.00 -13.29
N LEU A 212 -4.48 -8.70 -12.22
CA LEU A 212 -3.50 -9.05 -11.18
C LEU A 212 -2.38 -9.96 -11.71
N ASN A 213 -2.68 -10.81 -12.69
CA ASN A 213 -1.73 -11.78 -13.24
C ASN A 213 -0.91 -11.28 -14.46
N THR A 214 -1.06 -10.01 -14.86
CA THR A 214 -0.23 -9.41 -15.91
C THR A 214 1.18 -9.12 -15.39
N THR A 215 2.20 -9.14 -16.25
CA THR A 215 3.60 -8.83 -15.89
C THR A 215 3.87 -7.33 -15.83
N GLU A 216 3.12 -6.52 -16.58
CA GLU A 216 3.28 -5.07 -16.63
C GLU A 216 2.85 -4.42 -15.31
N PRO A 217 3.50 -3.33 -14.89
CA PRO A 217 3.02 -2.51 -13.79
C PRO A 217 1.57 -2.06 -14.04
N LYS A 218 0.71 -2.08 -13.00
CA LYS A 218 -0.68 -1.62 -13.13
C LYS A 218 -1.23 -1.04 -11.84
N THR A 219 -1.98 0.04 -11.98
CA THR A 219 -2.94 0.49 -10.96
C THR A 219 -4.32 -0.07 -11.31
N ILE A 220 -4.85 -0.95 -10.46
CA ILE A 220 -6.11 -1.66 -10.65
C ILE A 220 -7.15 -1.06 -9.71
N VAL A 221 -8.11 -0.33 -10.27
CA VAL A 221 -9.17 0.36 -9.53
C VAL A 221 -10.41 -0.51 -9.45
N ILE A 222 -10.82 -0.86 -8.24
CA ILE A 222 -12.03 -1.63 -7.97
C ILE A 222 -13.23 -0.69 -8.01
N THR A 223 -14.17 -0.90 -8.93
CA THR A 223 -15.31 0.00 -9.17
C THR A 223 -16.66 -0.57 -8.73
N ALA A 224 -16.71 -1.84 -8.38
CA ALA A 224 -17.89 -2.52 -7.86
C ALA A 224 -17.52 -3.47 -6.72
N ASP A 225 -18.52 -3.95 -5.99
CA ASP A 225 -18.32 -5.06 -5.07
C ASP A 225 -18.01 -6.34 -5.85
N ILE A 226 -16.97 -7.05 -5.45
CA ILE A 226 -16.48 -8.25 -6.13
C ILE A 226 -16.47 -9.44 -5.17
N ASP A 227 -17.14 -10.52 -5.55
CA ASP A 227 -17.14 -11.78 -4.80
C ASP A 227 -16.11 -12.75 -5.39
N MET A 228 -15.10 -13.08 -4.58
CA MET A 228 -13.99 -13.98 -4.95
C MET A 228 -14.17 -15.40 -4.38
N GLN A 229 -15.31 -15.76 -3.81
CA GLN A 229 -15.48 -17.06 -3.13
C GLN A 229 -15.18 -18.26 -4.02
N ASN A 230 -15.46 -18.18 -5.31
CA ASN A 230 -15.20 -19.24 -6.31
C ASN A 230 -13.78 -19.19 -6.89
N LYS A 231 -12.96 -18.23 -6.49
CA LYS A 231 -11.55 -18.11 -6.87
C LYS A 231 -10.69 -18.68 -5.75
N SER A 232 -9.82 -19.61 -6.07
CA SER A 232 -8.85 -20.13 -5.11
C SER A 232 -7.46 -19.62 -5.48
N HIS A 233 -6.77 -18.96 -4.54
CA HIS A 233 -5.38 -18.56 -4.72
C HIS A 233 -5.12 -17.63 -5.92
N THR A 234 -5.77 -16.48 -5.94
CA THR A 234 -5.55 -15.47 -6.98
C THR A 234 -4.14 -14.88 -6.88
N ARG A 235 -3.33 -15.12 -7.89
CA ARG A 235 -1.95 -14.61 -7.99
C ARG A 235 -1.93 -13.11 -8.22
N ILE A 236 -1.03 -12.41 -7.51
CA ILE A 236 -0.66 -11.03 -7.80
C ILE A 236 0.79 -11.02 -8.30
N ARG A 237 1.03 -10.47 -9.48
CA ARG A 237 2.38 -10.25 -10.02
C ARG A 237 3.00 -8.96 -9.50
N ASP A 238 4.29 -8.75 -9.80
CA ASP A 238 5.05 -7.56 -9.40
C ASP A 238 4.39 -6.24 -9.82
N ASN A 239 4.74 -5.17 -9.11
CA ASN A 239 4.41 -3.81 -9.49
C ASN A 239 2.90 -3.59 -9.67
N LYS A 240 2.12 -3.92 -8.65
CA LYS A 240 0.66 -3.73 -8.65
C LYS A 240 0.22 -2.79 -7.54
N THR A 241 -0.69 -1.91 -7.87
CA THR A 241 -1.51 -1.19 -6.90
C THR A 241 -2.95 -1.65 -7.07
N ILE A 242 -3.54 -2.21 -6.02
CA ILE A 242 -4.95 -2.57 -5.95
C ILE A 242 -5.63 -1.51 -5.07
N VAL A 243 -6.53 -0.73 -5.66
CA VAL A 243 -7.14 0.41 -4.97
C VAL A 243 -8.66 0.40 -5.14
N GLY A 244 -9.39 0.58 -4.04
CA GLY A 244 -10.84 0.75 -4.08
C GLY A 244 -11.23 2.17 -4.51
N SER A 245 -12.20 2.29 -5.43
CA SER A 245 -12.82 3.59 -5.67
C SER A 245 -13.59 4.05 -4.45
N TYR A 246 -13.82 5.36 -4.32
CA TYR A 246 -14.62 5.89 -3.21
C TYR A 246 -16.03 5.28 -3.18
N GLY A 247 -16.66 5.32 -2.01
CA GLY A 247 -17.96 4.68 -1.78
C GLY A 247 -17.85 3.22 -1.33
N ASN A 248 -16.76 2.87 -0.63
CA ASN A 248 -16.60 1.61 0.12
C ASN A 248 -16.76 0.34 -0.74
N LYS A 249 -16.02 0.24 -1.84
CA LYS A 249 -16.04 -0.97 -2.66
C LYS A 249 -15.44 -2.15 -1.93
N THR A 250 -16.13 -3.30 -2.01
CA THR A 250 -15.83 -4.48 -1.20
C THR A 250 -15.34 -5.64 -2.06
N ILE A 251 -14.29 -6.31 -1.60
CA ILE A 251 -13.85 -7.61 -2.11
C ILE A 251 -14.21 -8.66 -1.05
N TYR A 252 -15.13 -9.55 -1.39
CA TYR A 252 -15.54 -10.66 -0.53
C TYR A 252 -14.68 -11.90 -0.78
N ASP A 253 -14.32 -12.59 0.31
CA ASP A 253 -13.68 -13.90 0.31
C ASP A 253 -12.46 -14.00 -0.62
N SER A 254 -11.66 -12.93 -0.71
CA SER A 254 -10.40 -12.97 -1.45
C SER A 254 -9.44 -14.02 -0.88
N GLN A 255 -8.56 -14.50 -1.73
CA GLN A 255 -7.41 -15.32 -1.35
C GLN A 255 -6.23 -14.90 -2.24
N PHE A 256 -5.86 -13.64 -2.09
CA PHE A 256 -4.73 -13.07 -2.80
C PHE A 256 -3.42 -13.67 -2.31
N ARG A 257 -2.53 -13.96 -3.23
CA ARG A 257 -1.19 -14.42 -2.89
C ARG A 257 -0.13 -13.87 -3.84
N THR A 258 1.07 -13.77 -3.34
CA THR A 258 2.21 -13.21 -4.09
C THR A 258 3.15 -14.27 -4.65
N ASN A 259 2.76 -15.56 -4.64
CA ASN A 259 3.52 -16.69 -5.18
C ASN A 259 2.67 -17.57 -6.11
N ASP A 260 3.31 -18.40 -6.91
CA ASP A 260 2.60 -19.25 -7.88
C ASP A 260 2.03 -20.53 -7.25
N THR A 261 2.72 -21.13 -6.29
CA THR A 261 2.35 -22.45 -5.77
C THR A 261 2.28 -22.46 -4.26
N TYR A 262 1.15 -22.92 -3.70
CA TYR A 262 1.03 -23.08 -2.25
C TYR A 262 1.94 -24.21 -1.77
N GLY A 263 2.82 -23.91 -0.81
CA GLY A 263 3.71 -24.90 -0.19
C GLY A 263 4.93 -25.33 -1.02
N ALA A 264 5.08 -24.86 -2.25
CA ALA A 264 6.31 -25.06 -3.01
C ALA A 264 7.30 -23.91 -2.78
N VAL A 265 8.58 -24.19 -2.96
CA VAL A 265 9.57 -23.14 -3.15
C VAL A 265 9.18 -22.41 -4.42
N ASP A 266 8.62 -21.23 -4.27
CA ASP A 266 8.36 -20.38 -5.42
C ASP A 266 9.62 -19.61 -5.74
N ASP A 267 10.17 -19.95 -6.87
CA ASP A 267 11.39 -19.32 -7.35
C ASP A 267 11.17 -17.85 -7.77
N ASN A 268 9.94 -17.35 -7.73
CA ASN A 268 9.60 -16.02 -8.22
C ASN A 268 8.47 -15.34 -7.43
N PRO A 269 8.66 -15.02 -6.13
CA PRO A 269 7.70 -14.25 -5.36
C PRO A 269 7.57 -12.83 -5.92
N SER A 270 6.38 -12.28 -5.89
CA SER A 270 6.11 -10.93 -6.42
C SER A 270 6.36 -9.84 -5.41
N ASP A 271 6.96 -8.75 -5.87
CA ASP A 271 7.35 -7.60 -5.06
C ASP A 271 6.64 -6.31 -5.49
N ASN A 272 6.83 -5.27 -4.69
CA ASN A 272 6.35 -3.93 -4.98
C ASN A 272 4.84 -3.87 -5.20
N ILE A 273 4.08 -4.20 -4.14
CA ILE A 273 2.62 -4.29 -4.19
C ILE A 273 2.00 -3.34 -3.16
N ILE A 274 0.97 -2.63 -3.59
CA ILE A 274 0.16 -1.73 -2.75
C ILE A 274 -1.29 -2.22 -2.74
N PHE A 275 -1.87 -2.36 -1.54
CA PHE A 275 -3.30 -2.48 -1.30
C PHE A 275 -3.78 -1.21 -0.63
N ARG A 276 -4.72 -0.50 -1.23
CA ARG A 276 -5.17 0.78 -0.70
C ARG A 276 -6.67 0.98 -0.82
N ASN A 277 -7.28 1.54 0.22
CA ASN A 277 -8.68 1.94 0.23
C ASN A 277 -9.67 0.82 -0.12
N LEU A 278 -9.47 -0.38 0.41
CA LEU A 278 -10.28 -1.56 0.11
C LEU A 278 -11.06 -2.00 1.35
N ASN A 279 -12.33 -2.35 1.17
CA ASN A 279 -13.03 -3.21 2.12
C ASN A 279 -12.77 -4.67 1.73
N MET A 280 -12.24 -5.47 2.64
CA MET A 280 -11.93 -6.87 2.43
C MET A 280 -12.64 -7.71 3.48
N ILE A 281 -13.61 -8.52 3.06
CA ILE A 281 -14.53 -9.19 3.97
C ILE A 281 -14.47 -10.70 3.81
N ALA A 282 -14.19 -11.42 4.89
CA ALA A 282 -14.36 -12.87 4.98
C ALA A 282 -15.83 -13.15 5.33
N LYS A 283 -16.63 -13.54 4.34
CA LYS A 283 -18.09 -13.68 4.47
C LYS A 283 -18.55 -15.13 4.47
N ASN A 284 -18.12 -15.91 3.48
CA ASN A 284 -18.62 -17.26 3.25
C ASN A 284 -17.55 -18.34 3.52
N VAL A 285 -16.27 -17.97 3.51
CA VAL A 285 -15.16 -18.93 3.62
C VAL A 285 -14.28 -18.60 4.81
N LYS A 286 -14.59 -19.18 5.95
CA LYS A 286 -13.93 -18.90 7.24
C LYS A 286 -12.42 -19.14 7.28
N ASN A 287 -11.93 -20.11 6.53
CA ASN A 287 -10.52 -20.51 6.55
C ASN A 287 -9.65 -19.72 5.56
N ARG A 288 -10.18 -18.69 4.90
CA ARG A 288 -9.40 -17.91 3.95
C ARG A 288 -8.41 -16.98 4.63
N ILE A 289 -7.27 -16.87 4.00
CA ILE A 289 -6.29 -15.82 4.23
C ILE A 289 -6.52 -14.79 3.15
N LEU A 290 -7.02 -13.61 3.53
CA LEU A 290 -7.43 -12.62 2.54
C LEU A 290 -6.26 -12.10 1.72
N ILE A 291 -5.09 -11.88 2.37
CA ILE A 291 -3.83 -11.51 1.72
C ILE A 291 -2.72 -12.42 2.26
N ASN A 292 -2.18 -13.26 1.42
CA ASN A 292 -1.03 -14.13 1.71
C ASN A 292 0.22 -13.60 0.98
N ILE A 293 1.12 -13.00 1.75
CA ILE A 293 2.38 -12.44 1.27
C ILE A 293 3.46 -13.48 1.50
N TRP A 294 3.89 -14.13 0.40
CA TRP A 294 4.83 -15.24 0.45
C TRP A 294 6.20 -14.80 -0.08
N SER A 295 7.20 -14.71 0.80
CA SER A 295 8.58 -14.32 0.47
C SER A 295 8.73 -12.97 -0.27
N SER A 296 7.70 -12.17 -0.30
CA SER A 296 7.61 -10.92 -1.06
C SER A 296 8.12 -9.73 -0.27
N ARG A 297 8.62 -8.74 -0.97
CA ARG A 297 9.21 -7.53 -0.41
C ARG A 297 8.55 -6.28 -0.97
N GLN A 298 8.72 -5.14 -0.27
CA GLN A 298 8.13 -3.87 -0.66
C GLN A 298 6.60 -3.95 -0.76
N ILE A 299 5.96 -4.20 0.38
CA ILE A 299 4.49 -4.31 0.46
C ILE A 299 3.93 -3.18 1.32
N TRP A 300 2.94 -2.50 0.81
CA TRP A 300 2.18 -1.49 1.55
C TRP A 300 0.70 -1.84 1.56
N VAL A 301 0.14 -2.00 2.77
CA VAL A 301 -1.29 -2.19 3.00
C VAL A 301 -1.82 -0.97 3.75
N ASP A 302 -2.64 -0.16 3.10
CA ASP A 302 -2.97 1.18 3.56
C ASP A 302 -4.47 1.50 3.45
N HIS A 303 -5.03 2.11 4.50
CA HIS A 303 -6.43 2.52 4.51
C HIS A 303 -7.40 1.43 4.05
N CYS A 304 -7.17 0.18 4.46
CA CYS A 304 -8.08 -0.93 4.18
C CYS A 304 -8.91 -1.28 5.41
N THR A 305 -10.13 -1.75 5.19
CA THR A 305 -11.00 -2.30 6.23
C THR A 305 -11.14 -3.79 6.04
N PHE A 306 -10.70 -4.56 7.04
CA PHE A 306 -10.80 -6.02 7.06
C PHE A 306 -11.85 -6.45 8.07
N ILE A 307 -12.86 -7.19 7.62
CA ILE A 307 -13.97 -7.64 8.48
C ILE A 307 -14.20 -9.13 8.32
N SER A 308 -14.51 -9.81 9.43
CA SER A 308 -15.06 -11.16 9.41
C SER A 308 -16.50 -11.14 9.95
N TYR A 309 -17.39 -11.86 9.30
CA TYR A 309 -18.77 -12.08 9.75
C TYR A 309 -19.02 -13.51 10.22
N LEU A 310 -17.98 -14.30 10.36
CA LEU A 310 -18.10 -15.71 10.72
C LEU A 310 -18.23 -15.85 12.23
N PRO A 311 -19.37 -16.36 12.76
CA PRO A 311 -19.61 -16.48 14.21
C PRO A 311 -18.54 -17.28 14.96
N SER A 312 -17.93 -18.25 14.29
CA SER A 312 -16.86 -19.07 14.83
C SER A 312 -15.57 -18.30 15.11
N ASP A 313 -15.40 -17.12 14.55
CA ASP A 313 -14.25 -16.25 14.83
C ASP A 313 -14.22 -15.78 16.29
N HIS A 314 -15.32 -15.94 17.02
CA HIS A 314 -15.50 -15.44 18.37
C HIS A 314 -15.50 -16.52 19.46
N THR A 315 -15.68 -17.78 19.11
CA THR A 315 -15.94 -18.86 20.10
C THR A 315 -14.72 -19.42 20.78
N GLY A 316 -13.52 -18.94 20.45
CA GLY A 316 -12.39 -19.06 21.38
C GLY A 316 -11.58 -20.34 21.35
N ASN A 317 -11.91 -21.35 20.57
CA ASN A 317 -11.07 -22.56 20.50
C ASN A 317 -10.00 -22.51 19.39
N GLY A 318 -10.02 -21.53 18.50
CA GLY A 318 -8.93 -21.20 17.56
C GLY A 318 -8.40 -22.30 16.65
N GLN A 319 -8.67 -23.55 16.98
CA GLN A 319 -8.12 -24.71 16.28
C GLN A 319 -8.79 -24.97 14.92
N ASP A 320 -10.03 -24.51 14.77
CA ASP A 320 -10.79 -24.69 13.53
C ASP A 320 -10.70 -23.48 12.57
N GLU A 321 -9.98 -22.44 12.97
CA GLU A 321 -9.93 -21.17 12.24
C GLU A 321 -8.50 -20.83 11.80
N VAL A 322 -8.05 -21.47 10.74
CA VAL A 322 -6.71 -21.18 10.16
C VAL A 322 -6.67 -19.90 9.33
N GLY A 323 -7.82 -19.27 9.08
CA GLY A 323 -7.93 -18.04 8.30
C GLY A 323 -7.34 -16.84 9.03
N LYS A 324 -6.74 -15.91 8.26
CA LYS A 324 -6.16 -14.65 8.73
C LYS A 324 -6.56 -13.53 7.79
N PHE A 325 -6.47 -12.29 8.23
CA PHE A 325 -6.57 -11.18 7.29
C PHE A 325 -5.30 -11.07 6.45
N ILE A 326 -4.15 -11.00 7.10
CA ILE A 326 -2.85 -10.92 6.41
C ILE A 326 -1.92 -11.99 6.99
N TRP A 327 -1.35 -12.78 6.12
CA TRP A 327 -0.30 -13.71 6.50
C TRP A 327 0.99 -13.38 5.75
N LEU A 328 2.03 -13.05 6.50
CA LEU A 328 3.39 -12.87 6.01
C LEU A 328 4.08 -14.22 6.15
N ASN A 329 4.35 -14.88 5.05
CA ASN A 329 4.72 -16.29 5.02
C ASN A 329 6.09 -16.53 4.37
N THR A 330 6.79 -17.54 4.86
CA THR A 330 8.01 -18.08 4.23
C THR A 330 7.81 -19.55 3.88
N PRO A 331 8.55 -20.12 2.94
CA PRO A 331 8.59 -21.56 2.74
C PRO A 331 8.93 -22.30 4.04
N TYR A 332 8.47 -23.54 4.17
CA TYR A 332 8.85 -24.42 5.27
C TYR A 332 10.37 -24.70 5.23
N GLU A 333 10.97 -24.93 6.40
CA GLU A 333 12.44 -25.18 6.55
C GLU A 333 12.98 -26.24 5.60
N SER A 334 12.21 -27.31 5.30
CA SER A 334 12.63 -28.35 4.34
C SER A 334 12.86 -27.83 2.92
N TYR A 335 12.44 -26.61 2.62
CA TYR A 335 12.63 -25.93 1.34
C TYR A 335 13.69 -24.84 1.39
N LEU A 336 14.17 -24.45 2.58
CA LEU A 336 15.20 -23.44 2.76
C LEU A 336 16.60 -23.98 2.52
N ASP A 337 16.76 -25.28 2.46
CA ASP A 337 18.04 -25.99 2.59
C ASP A 337 18.85 -25.89 1.36
N ALA A 338 18.93 -25.19 0.49
CA ALA A 338 20.05 -25.20 -0.46
C ALA A 338 19.95 -24.27 -1.67
N LYS A 339 18.82 -23.73 -1.96
CA LYS A 339 18.65 -22.99 -3.24
C LYS A 339 18.10 -21.60 -3.08
N ASP A 340 17.40 -21.37 -2.01
CA ASP A 340 16.80 -20.08 -1.79
C ASP A 340 17.76 -19.26 -0.93
N ASN A 341 18.14 -18.12 -1.39
CA ASN A 341 18.99 -17.17 -0.69
C ASN A 341 18.35 -16.60 0.60
N GLY A 342 17.58 -17.44 1.31
CA GLY A 342 16.89 -17.06 2.54
C GLY A 342 15.89 -15.92 2.35
N ARG A 343 15.17 -15.89 1.23
CA ARG A 343 14.23 -14.82 0.93
C ARG A 343 12.98 -14.96 1.79
N SER A 344 12.84 -14.06 2.73
CA SER A 344 11.65 -13.88 3.56
C SER A 344 10.87 -12.65 3.11
N PRO A 345 9.58 -12.54 3.47
CA PRO A 345 8.86 -11.27 3.37
C PRO A 345 9.66 -10.18 4.08
N ASP A 346 9.77 -9.01 3.48
CA ASP A 346 10.55 -7.92 4.06
C ASP A 346 10.09 -6.56 3.54
N TYR A 347 10.49 -5.48 4.22
CA TYR A 347 10.15 -4.11 3.83
C TYR A 347 8.64 -3.90 3.73
N ILE A 348 7.92 -4.18 4.81
CA ILE A 348 6.45 -4.16 4.85
C ILE A 348 5.97 -3.02 5.72
N THR A 349 4.96 -2.29 5.25
CA THR A 349 4.21 -1.31 6.05
C THR A 349 2.71 -1.65 5.98
N ILE A 350 2.08 -1.70 7.15
CA ILE A 350 0.64 -1.90 7.33
C ILE A 350 0.15 -0.68 8.11
N SER A 351 -0.56 0.25 7.42
CA SER A 351 -0.88 1.56 7.97
C SER A 351 -2.34 1.94 7.78
N TYR A 352 -2.89 2.65 8.76
CA TYR A 352 -4.25 3.20 8.70
C TYR A 352 -5.34 2.18 8.36
N ASN A 353 -5.19 0.91 8.73
CA ASN A 353 -6.21 -0.11 8.48
C ASN A 353 -7.13 -0.29 9.68
N THR A 354 -8.38 -0.67 9.40
CA THR A 354 -9.30 -1.21 10.41
C THR A 354 -9.37 -2.71 10.27
N PHE A 355 -9.09 -3.43 11.36
CA PHE A 355 -9.26 -4.88 11.47
C PHE A 355 -10.38 -5.17 12.43
N LYS A 356 -11.39 -5.95 12.03
CA LYS A 356 -12.59 -6.14 12.83
C LYS A 356 -13.07 -7.59 12.89
N ASN A 357 -13.44 -8.04 14.08
CA ASN A 357 -14.12 -9.31 14.33
C ASN A 357 -13.34 -10.53 13.84
N ARG A 358 -12.07 -10.70 14.23
CA ARG A 358 -11.27 -11.84 13.80
C ARG A 358 -10.50 -12.47 14.93
N PHE A 359 -10.43 -13.82 14.93
CA PHE A 359 -9.63 -14.54 15.91
C PHE A 359 -8.13 -14.40 15.65
N TRP A 360 -7.65 -14.72 14.43
CA TRP A 360 -6.28 -14.49 13.99
C TRP A 360 -6.22 -13.42 12.90
N THR A 361 -5.48 -12.35 13.14
CA THR A 361 -5.51 -11.16 12.27
C THR A 361 -4.30 -11.06 11.35
N VAL A 362 -3.15 -10.62 11.87
CA VAL A 362 -1.92 -10.44 11.11
C VAL A 362 -0.83 -11.28 11.74
N ALA A 363 -0.28 -12.21 10.99
CA ALA A 363 0.77 -13.08 11.51
C ALA A 363 1.95 -13.17 10.54
N TYR A 364 3.14 -13.15 11.10
CA TYR A 364 4.38 -13.55 10.47
C TYR A 364 5.06 -14.62 11.31
N GLY A 365 5.72 -15.51 10.63
CA GLY A 365 6.61 -16.46 11.22
C GLY A 365 6.19 -17.90 10.94
N THR A 366 7.12 -18.60 10.36
CA THR A 366 7.25 -20.04 10.52
C THR A 366 8.02 -20.26 11.82
N GLN A 367 7.69 -21.30 12.52
CA GLN A 367 8.49 -21.78 13.63
C GLN A 367 9.89 -22.11 13.04
N ASN A 368 10.93 -21.56 13.62
CA ASN A 368 12.31 -22.00 13.50
C ASN A 368 13.14 -21.60 12.26
N SER A 369 12.95 -20.50 11.57
CA SER A 369 13.93 -20.12 10.56
C SER A 369 14.92 -19.07 11.11
N GLU A 370 16.15 -19.46 11.34
CA GLU A 370 17.25 -18.57 11.74
C GLU A 370 17.57 -17.50 10.67
N THR A 371 17.00 -17.62 9.49
CA THR A 371 17.29 -16.78 8.32
C THR A 371 16.24 -15.75 8.00
N SER A 372 15.05 -15.82 8.61
CA SER A 372 14.00 -14.89 8.27
C SER A 372 14.23 -13.50 8.89
N ARG A 373 14.10 -12.46 8.08
CA ARG A 373 14.39 -11.08 8.46
C ARG A 373 13.22 -10.16 8.11
N CYS A 374 12.00 -10.59 8.38
CA CYS A 374 10.83 -9.76 8.08
C CYS A 374 10.86 -8.48 8.90
N ARG A 375 11.08 -7.36 8.25
CA ARG A 375 10.98 -6.03 8.84
C ARG A 375 9.61 -5.45 8.52
N THR A 376 8.82 -5.23 9.55
CA THR A 376 7.42 -4.79 9.42
C THR A 376 7.14 -3.59 10.28
N THR A 377 6.53 -2.57 9.70
CA THR A 377 5.95 -1.43 10.41
C THR A 377 4.43 -1.55 10.43
N LEU A 378 3.84 -1.42 11.62
CA LEU A 378 2.39 -1.35 11.79
C LEU A 378 2.06 -0.03 12.49
N MET A 379 1.34 0.86 11.82
CA MET A 379 1.09 2.19 12.35
C MET A 379 -0.34 2.67 12.09
N TYR A 380 -0.89 3.38 13.06
CA TYR A 380 -2.22 4.01 12.97
C TYR A 380 -3.37 3.05 12.64
N ASN A 381 -3.21 1.74 12.89
CA ASN A 381 -4.27 0.78 12.67
C ASN A 381 -5.25 0.76 13.84
N TRP A 382 -6.50 0.49 13.54
CA TRP A 382 -7.53 0.21 14.51
C TRP A 382 -7.86 -1.30 14.51
N TRP A 383 -7.62 -1.94 15.65
CA TRP A 383 -7.89 -3.36 15.90
C TRP A 383 -9.16 -3.44 16.77
N ASP A 384 -10.31 -3.66 16.14
CA ASP A 384 -11.61 -3.65 16.77
C ASP A 384 -12.13 -5.08 16.94
N GLU A 385 -12.30 -5.51 18.20
CA GLU A 385 -12.77 -6.87 18.53
C GLU A 385 -11.90 -7.98 17.88
N CYS A 386 -10.61 -7.75 17.78
CA CYS A 386 -9.64 -8.74 17.32
C CYS A 386 -9.06 -9.52 18.50
N VAL A 387 -9.09 -10.88 18.42
CA VAL A 387 -8.76 -11.73 19.56
C VAL A 387 -7.27 -11.94 19.71
N ARG A 388 -6.55 -12.32 18.64
CA ARG A 388 -5.12 -12.66 18.71
C ARG A 388 -4.35 -12.25 17.47
N ARG A 389 -3.03 -12.13 17.63
CA ARG A 389 -2.10 -11.83 16.52
C ARG A 389 -2.36 -10.47 15.89
N CYS A 390 -2.33 -9.45 16.72
CA CYS A 390 -2.60 -8.06 16.32
C CYS A 390 -1.36 -7.14 16.47
N PRO A 391 -0.18 -7.48 15.92
CA PRO A 391 0.21 -8.66 15.18
C PRO A 391 0.86 -9.78 16.02
N GLN A 392 1.16 -10.90 15.38
CA GLN A 392 2.21 -11.83 15.79
C GLN A 392 3.39 -11.72 14.83
N ILE A 393 4.60 -11.54 15.34
CA ILE A 393 5.84 -11.55 14.56
C ILE A 393 6.82 -12.53 15.22
N GLY A 394 7.26 -13.53 14.46
CA GLY A 394 8.34 -14.44 14.84
C GLY A 394 9.51 -14.30 13.86
N ASN A 395 10.74 -14.52 14.31
CA ASN A 395 11.96 -14.42 13.49
C ASN A 395 12.06 -13.16 12.63
N GLY A 396 11.62 -12.01 13.13
CA GLY A 396 11.61 -10.74 12.39
C GLY A 396 11.66 -9.53 13.30
N SER A 397 11.63 -8.34 12.72
CA SER A 397 11.62 -7.07 13.44
C SER A 397 10.29 -6.35 13.23
N GLY A 398 9.66 -5.93 14.32
CA GLY A 398 8.38 -5.24 14.29
C GLY A 398 8.42 -3.89 14.99
N HIS A 399 8.10 -2.82 14.26
CA HIS A 399 7.82 -1.51 14.82
C HIS A 399 6.33 -1.24 14.80
N ILE A 400 5.72 -1.12 15.99
CA ILE A 400 4.28 -0.99 16.18
C ILE A 400 4.03 0.33 16.88
N TYR A 401 3.50 1.33 16.19
CA TYR A 401 3.28 2.63 16.83
C TYR A 401 1.94 3.26 16.49
N ASN A 402 1.39 4.01 17.44
CA ASN A 402 0.13 4.72 17.31
C ASN A 402 -1.04 3.82 16.86
N ASN A 403 -1.05 2.53 17.24
CA ASN A 403 -2.17 1.64 16.98
C ASN A 403 -3.21 1.73 18.10
N TYR A 404 -4.47 1.60 17.73
CA TYR A 404 -5.59 1.53 18.67
C TYR A 404 -6.19 0.13 18.69
N TYR A 405 -6.31 -0.42 19.88
CA TYR A 405 -6.89 -1.74 20.16
C TYR A 405 -8.13 -1.54 20.99
N SER A 406 -9.28 -2.01 20.51
CA SER A 406 -10.55 -1.95 21.23
C SER A 406 -11.23 -3.31 21.31
N GLY A 407 -12.05 -3.46 22.32
CA GLY A 407 -12.88 -4.64 22.49
C GLY A 407 -14.03 -4.36 23.44
N ASP A 408 -15.02 -5.24 23.44
CA ASP A 408 -16.07 -5.30 24.46
C ASP A 408 -15.67 -6.28 25.54
N ASP A 409 -15.87 -5.93 26.81
CA ASP A 409 -15.57 -6.81 27.97
C ASP A 409 -16.33 -8.14 27.92
N ASN A 410 -17.47 -8.19 27.23
CA ASN A 410 -18.25 -9.40 27.04
C ASN A 410 -17.80 -10.24 25.84
N PHE A 411 -17.04 -9.64 24.91
CA PHE A 411 -16.68 -10.21 23.63
C PHE A 411 -15.37 -11.00 23.68
N LEU A 412 -14.38 -10.48 24.37
CA LEU A 412 -13.04 -11.02 24.30
C LEU A 412 -12.85 -12.23 25.22
N PRO A 413 -12.59 -13.42 24.68
CA PRO A 413 -12.34 -14.60 25.49
C PRO A 413 -11.09 -14.43 26.37
N ASN A 414 -10.99 -15.21 27.46
CA ASN A 414 -9.86 -15.17 28.42
C ASN A 414 -8.48 -15.40 27.78
N SER A 415 -8.41 -15.85 26.53
CA SER A 415 -7.19 -16.12 25.76
C SER A 415 -6.81 -14.99 24.78
N CYS A 416 -7.30 -13.79 24.98
CA CYS A 416 -6.99 -12.66 24.10
C CYS A 416 -5.53 -12.21 24.30
N ASN A 417 -4.78 -12.15 23.19
CA ASN A 417 -3.42 -11.61 23.16
C ASN A 417 -3.33 -10.63 22.00
N GLN A 418 -3.06 -9.37 22.25
CA GLN A 418 -2.98 -8.37 21.18
C GLN A 418 -1.65 -8.50 20.43
N ILE A 419 -0.54 -8.16 21.05
CA ILE A 419 0.77 -8.25 20.43
C ILE A 419 1.45 -9.55 20.87
N ILE A 420 1.91 -10.33 19.89
CA ILE A 420 2.68 -11.54 20.16
C ILE A 420 4.07 -11.36 19.55
N SER A 421 5.06 -11.19 20.42
CA SER A 421 6.47 -11.29 20.07
C SER A 421 6.81 -12.77 19.98
N GLY A 422 6.86 -13.31 18.78
CA GLY A 422 7.17 -14.74 18.58
C GLY A 422 8.65 -15.03 18.77
N GLU A 423 9.02 -16.30 18.77
CA GLU A 423 10.41 -16.72 18.92
C GLU A 423 11.31 -16.06 17.86
N GLY A 424 12.52 -15.64 18.25
CA GLY A 424 13.50 -14.98 17.38
C GLY A 424 13.12 -13.56 16.90
N SER A 425 12.02 -12.99 17.39
CA SER A 425 11.64 -11.63 17.02
C SER A 425 12.35 -10.57 17.83
N ASN A 426 12.42 -9.34 17.28
CA ASN A 426 12.85 -8.13 17.99
C ASN A 426 11.83 -7.03 17.72
N MET A 427 11.08 -6.62 18.73
CA MET A 427 9.93 -5.75 18.53
C MET A 427 9.95 -4.53 19.45
N VAL A 428 9.39 -3.44 18.96
CA VAL A 428 9.14 -2.23 19.74
C VAL A 428 7.72 -1.75 19.47
N SER A 429 6.95 -1.52 20.57
CA SER A 429 5.69 -0.78 20.51
C SER A 429 5.85 0.62 21.09
N GLU A 430 5.15 1.60 20.53
CA GLU A 430 5.20 3.00 20.95
C GLU A 430 3.83 3.67 20.84
N ASN A 431 3.44 4.39 21.88
CA ASN A 431 2.21 5.20 21.90
C ASN A 431 0.93 4.45 21.45
N CYS A 432 0.88 3.14 21.61
CA CYS A 432 -0.31 2.35 21.33
C CYS A 432 -1.37 2.58 22.41
N ARG A 433 -2.63 2.45 22.04
CA ARG A 433 -3.76 2.56 22.95
C ARG A 433 -4.51 1.24 23.04
N PHE A 434 -4.54 0.63 24.23
CA PHE A 434 -5.31 -0.58 24.53
C PHE A 434 -6.52 -0.22 25.38
N GLN A 435 -7.72 -0.57 24.93
CA GLN A 435 -8.98 -0.28 25.60
C GLN A 435 -9.86 -1.51 25.68
N ALA A 436 -10.46 -1.76 26.86
CA ALA A 436 -11.26 -2.94 27.14
C ALA A 436 -10.51 -4.28 26.94
N VAL A 437 -9.19 -4.26 27.10
CA VAL A 437 -8.32 -5.45 27.04
C VAL A 437 -7.62 -5.73 28.37
N SER A 438 -8.01 -5.03 29.43
CA SER A 438 -7.42 -5.19 30.76
C SER A 438 -7.80 -6.53 31.40
N GLY A 439 -6.88 -7.10 32.15
CA GLY A 439 -7.03 -8.44 32.75
C GLY A 439 -6.63 -9.59 31.83
N ARG A 440 -6.14 -9.27 30.65
CA ARG A 440 -5.63 -10.18 29.63
C ARG A 440 -4.15 -9.92 29.38
N GLU A 441 -3.46 -10.89 28.81
CA GLU A 441 -2.07 -10.71 28.42
C GLU A 441 -2.03 -9.90 27.12
N ILE A 442 -1.87 -8.57 27.25
CA ILE A 442 -1.83 -7.63 26.10
C ILE A 442 -0.65 -7.96 25.19
N ILE A 443 0.52 -8.22 25.80
CA ILE A 443 1.78 -8.51 25.12
C ILE A 443 2.28 -9.88 25.57
N VAL A 444 2.43 -10.80 24.64
CA VAL A 444 3.05 -12.11 24.85
C VAL A 444 4.47 -12.07 24.35
N GLN A 445 5.43 -12.40 25.21
CA GLN A 445 6.85 -12.41 24.89
C GLN A 445 7.49 -13.70 25.40
N PRO A 446 8.15 -14.52 24.55
CA PRO A 446 9.00 -15.62 25.02
C PRO A 446 10.29 -15.08 25.63
N ASP A 447 10.99 -15.94 26.38
CA ASP A 447 12.21 -15.57 27.13
C ASP A 447 13.41 -15.25 26.22
N THR A 448 13.32 -15.58 24.94
CA THR A 448 14.40 -15.43 23.94
C THR A 448 14.23 -14.24 22.99
N SER A 449 13.08 -13.56 23.02
CA SER A 449 12.74 -12.54 22.01
C SER A 449 12.74 -11.15 22.62
N PRO A 450 13.65 -10.25 22.23
CA PRO A 450 13.69 -8.88 22.72
C PRO A 450 12.41 -8.09 22.39
N TYR A 451 11.85 -7.43 23.39
CA TYR A 451 10.69 -6.54 23.27
C TYR A 451 10.87 -5.28 24.10
N ARG A 452 10.31 -4.17 23.67
CA ARG A 452 10.20 -2.93 24.45
C ARG A 452 8.90 -2.20 24.14
N ASP A 453 8.23 -1.70 25.17
CA ASP A 453 7.15 -0.73 25.02
C ASP A 453 7.60 0.67 25.40
N ASN A 454 7.39 1.64 24.53
CA ASN A 454 7.72 3.04 24.75
C ASN A 454 6.46 3.89 24.92
N GLY A 455 5.84 3.80 26.10
CA GLY A 455 4.80 4.73 26.50
C GLY A 455 3.42 4.48 25.91
N SER A 456 3.04 3.24 25.67
CA SER A 456 1.66 2.88 25.37
C SER A 456 0.72 3.10 26.55
N TYR A 457 -0.58 3.13 26.29
CA TYR A 457 -1.62 3.42 27.26
C TYR A 457 -2.67 2.30 27.29
N THR A 458 -3.26 2.08 28.48
CA THR A 458 -4.33 1.12 28.67
C THR A 458 -5.50 1.73 29.43
N ALA A 459 -6.72 1.25 29.17
CA ALA A 459 -7.93 1.51 29.96
C ALA A 459 -8.82 0.28 29.96
N LYS A 460 -9.54 0.04 31.07
CA LYS A 460 -10.41 -1.13 31.23
C LYS A 460 -11.66 -1.06 30.37
N ASN A 461 -12.20 0.14 30.21
CA ASN A 461 -13.42 0.37 29.44
C ASN A 461 -13.37 1.73 28.73
N SER A 462 -14.42 2.07 28.02
CA SER A 462 -14.49 3.30 27.21
C SER A 462 -14.55 4.59 28.02
N SER A 463 -14.98 4.53 29.28
CA SER A 463 -15.15 5.68 30.17
C SER A 463 -13.95 5.94 31.09
N GLU A 464 -13.03 4.98 31.19
CA GLU A 464 -11.88 5.11 32.08
C GLU A 464 -10.80 6.01 31.46
N THR A 465 -10.22 6.88 32.29
CA THR A 465 -9.05 7.65 31.88
C THR A 465 -7.86 6.73 31.60
N PRO A 466 -7.21 6.85 30.45
CA PRO A 466 -6.07 6.01 30.11
C PRO A 466 -4.89 6.23 31.06
N THR A 467 -4.30 5.13 31.46
CA THR A 467 -3.04 5.12 32.21
C THR A 467 -1.92 4.51 31.37
N LYS A 468 -0.68 4.83 31.69
CA LYS A 468 0.47 4.21 31.03
C LYS A 468 0.44 2.70 31.22
N LEU A 469 0.70 1.96 30.15
CA LEU A 469 0.87 0.52 30.20
C LEU A 469 2.12 0.21 31.05
N ASN A 470 1.92 -0.57 32.12
CA ASN A 470 3.03 -1.09 32.92
C ASN A 470 3.41 -2.46 32.38
N TYR A 471 4.37 -2.50 31.47
CA TYR A 471 4.89 -3.73 30.90
C TYR A 471 6.37 -3.89 31.23
N THR A 472 6.74 -5.03 31.80
CA THR A 472 8.14 -5.39 32.08
C THR A 472 8.55 -6.48 31.10
N ALA A 473 9.47 -6.15 30.19
CA ALA A 473 9.97 -7.09 29.22
C ALA A 473 10.84 -8.17 29.88
N LYS A 474 10.69 -9.43 29.47
CA LYS A 474 11.56 -10.54 29.89
C LYS A 474 12.98 -10.35 29.35
N VAL A 475 13.09 -9.96 28.08
CA VAL A 475 14.33 -9.49 27.44
C VAL A 475 14.01 -8.15 26.79
N THR A 476 14.74 -7.10 27.19
CA THR A 476 14.50 -5.75 26.69
C THR A 476 15.16 -5.54 25.33
N SER A 477 14.40 -5.08 24.35
CA SER A 477 14.91 -4.66 23.05
C SER A 477 15.76 -3.38 23.18
N THR A 478 16.95 -3.40 22.64
CA THR A 478 17.83 -2.23 22.47
C THR A 478 17.68 -1.59 21.09
N TRP A 479 16.91 -2.21 20.19
CA TRP A 479 16.68 -1.71 18.86
C TRP A 479 15.95 -0.37 18.89
N ASN A 480 16.45 0.60 18.11
CA ASN A 480 15.79 1.88 17.91
C ASN A 480 15.24 1.95 16.47
N PRO A 481 13.93 1.84 16.28
CA PRO A 481 13.34 1.88 14.96
C PRO A 481 13.72 3.14 14.15
N LYS A 482 13.79 4.31 14.80
CA LYS A 482 14.12 5.57 14.13
C LYS A 482 15.49 5.54 13.46
N ASP A 483 16.49 5.00 14.14
CA ASP A 483 17.86 4.93 13.62
C ASP A 483 17.97 3.92 12.47
N ASN A 484 17.10 2.92 12.45
CA ASN A 484 17.12 1.84 11.46
C ASN A 484 16.35 2.15 10.17
N TYR A 485 15.46 3.15 10.17
CA TYR A 485 14.74 3.55 8.96
C TYR A 485 15.55 4.49 8.06
N GLY A 486 16.54 5.18 8.60
CA GLY A 486 17.36 6.14 7.85
C GLY A 486 16.60 7.34 7.30
N TYR A 487 15.36 7.56 7.75
CA TYR A 487 14.55 8.75 7.47
C TYR A 487 13.89 9.23 8.75
N THR A 488 13.54 10.51 8.77
CA THR A 488 12.82 11.09 9.91
C THR A 488 11.38 10.62 9.84
N LEU A 489 10.98 9.75 10.76
CA LEU A 489 9.57 9.53 11.05
C LEU A 489 8.96 10.88 11.43
N LEU A 490 7.81 11.22 10.89
CA LEU A 490 7.15 12.48 11.19
C LEU A 490 7.00 12.59 12.71
N ASP A 491 7.41 13.72 13.28
CA ASP A 491 7.37 13.96 14.73
C ASP A 491 5.98 13.75 15.34
N ALA A 492 4.95 13.82 14.51
CA ALA A 492 3.56 13.57 14.87
C ALA A 492 3.32 12.23 15.57
N TYR A 493 4.07 11.15 15.27
CA TYR A 493 3.86 9.87 15.93
C TYR A 493 4.22 9.90 17.43
N ASN A 494 5.21 10.70 17.82
CA ASN A 494 5.63 10.85 19.22
C ASN A 494 4.67 11.70 20.05
N THR A 495 3.82 12.49 19.43
CA THR A 495 2.97 13.49 20.12
C THR A 495 1.54 13.03 20.35
N ARG A 496 1.12 11.89 19.79
CA ARG A 496 -0.28 11.46 19.88
C ARG A 496 -0.68 10.95 21.26
N GLY A 497 0.16 10.18 21.93
CA GLY A 497 -0.08 9.73 23.31
C GLY A 497 -1.51 9.19 23.52
N THR A 498 -2.28 9.82 24.39
CA THR A 498 -3.67 9.43 24.70
C THR A 498 -4.66 9.68 23.57
N ASP A 499 -4.33 10.53 22.58
CA ASP A 499 -5.19 10.84 21.44
C ASP A 499 -5.12 9.78 20.31
N THR A 500 -4.31 8.75 20.44
CA THR A 500 -4.20 7.66 19.47
C THR A 500 -5.57 7.06 19.10
N LYS A 501 -6.47 6.89 20.09
CA LYS A 501 -7.85 6.43 19.86
C LYS A 501 -8.59 7.35 18.88
N GLY A 502 -8.69 8.64 19.18
CA GLY A 502 -9.44 9.60 18.36
C GLY A 502 -8.88 9.69 16.94
N PHE A 503 -7.56 9.59 16.81
CA PHE A 503 -6.93 9.61 15.51
C PHE A 503 -7.21 8.33 14.68
N CYS A 504 -7.00 7.14 15.26
CA CYS A 504 -7.25 5.90 14.54
C CYS A 504 -8.73 5.72 14.17
N THR A 505 -9.66 6.02 15.07
CA THR A 505 -11.10 5.92 14.76
C THR A 505 -11.56 6.90 13.67
N LYS A 506 -10.81 7.97 13.44
CA LYS A 506 -11.13 8.95 12.40
C LYS A 506 -10.56 8.60 11.03
N TYR A 507 -9.36 8.03 10.99
CA TYR A 507 -8.58 7.91 9.75
C TYR A 507 -8.25 6.48 9.35
N ALA A 508 -8.44 5.49 10.22
CA ALA A 508 -8.19 4.10 9.85
C ALA A 508 -9.36 3.51 9.07
N GLY A 509 -9.05 2.67 8.11
CA GLY A 509 -10.00 1.98 7.25
C GLY A 509 -10.20 2.62 5.88
N ALA A 510 -10.99 1.96 5.05
CA ALA A 510 -11.32 2.44 3.72
C ALA A 510 -12.18 3.70 3.79
N ALA A 511 -11.80 4.70 3.02
CA ALA A 511 -12.48 5.99 2.96
C ALA A 511 -13.64 5.97 1.97
N SER A 512 -14.73 6.62 2.33
CA SER A 512 -15.86 6.82 1.43
C SER A 512 -15.69 8.05 0.53
N SER A 513 -14.81 8.95 0.92
CA SER A 513 -14.52 10.20 0.20
C SER A 513 -13.05 10.63 0.36
N SER A 514 -12.60 11.53 -0.50
CA SER A 514 -11.20 12.00 -0.51
C SER A 514 -10.75 12.72 0.77
N GLY A 515 -11.66 13.30 1.53
CA GLY A 515 -11.35 14.01 2.77
C GLY A 515 -11.03 13.12 3.98
N GLU A 516 -11.25 11.81 3.87
CA GLU A 516 -11.04 10.83 4.95
C GLU A 516 -9.65 10.19 4.92
N LEU A 517 -8.94 10.25 3.81
CA LEU A 517 -7.59 9.70 3.67
C LEU A 517 -6.53 10.66 4.26
N LYS A 518 -5.51 10.08 4.88
CA LYS A 518 -4.33 10.78 5.42
C LYS A 518 -3.10 10.53 4.56
#